data_1d3aa754a73915fc7df29a49a4be6ba1
#
_entry.id   1d3aa754a73915fc7df29a49a4be6ba1
#
_cell.length_a   1.000
_cell.length_b   1.000
_cell.length_c   1.000
_cell.angle_alpha   90.00
_cell.angle_beta   90.00
_cell.angle_gamma   90.00
#
_symmetry.space_group_name_H-M   'P 1'
#
loop_
_entity.id
_entity.type
_entity.pdbx_description
1 polymer ?
#
loop_
_entity_poly.entity_id
_entity_poly.type
_entity_poly.pdbx_seq_one_letter_code
_entity_poly.pdbx_strand_id
1 'polypeptide(L)'
;MRQEIHAIYSLLLISLTACVSEPNADTLLINGQFAQVNDSNITYQQGSVAIVDGKISAFYPQGSGLPVAKERHDLDGSIVYPGFVDAHAHYLGFGMALTSINLLETTSWESCLQRVADYIKAHPDQDIYRGRGWDQNDWVNTAFPDNEALNALSDKAIVLNRIDGHALIANQAALTHLKLADGELTIEGGEILHHNGQLTGVLIDNAMDLLQLPAMSRSDKIDALLAADKACIASGLTGLHDAGLPTQDILLIDSLQREGLLHLPLQCMVSESPAAMDYWLERGKLFTERMTVRNFKFYSDGA
;
A
#
# COMPACT_ATOMS: atom_id res chain seq x y z
N MET A 1 8.92 -72.69 67.12
CA MET A 1 9.56 -72.27 65.86
C MET A 1 8.46 -71.76 64.92
N ARG A 2 8.30 -70.47 64.77
CA ARG A 2 7.37 -69.87 63.81
C ARG A 2 8.22 -69.29 62.70
N GLN A 3 8.01 -69.78 61.46
CA GLN A 3 8.60 -69.20 60.23
C GLN A 3 7.70 -68.09 59.75
N GLU A 4 8.22 -66.86 59.63
CA GLU A 4 7.54 -65.74 58.99
C GLU A 4 7.89 -65.76 57.50
N ILE A 5 6.86 -65.83 56.70
CA ILE A 5 6.96 -65.74 55.26
C ILE A 5 6.77 -64.28 54.86
N HIS A 6 7.84 -63.63 54.36
CA HIS A 6 7.78 -62.27 53.81
C HIS A 6 7.38 -62.37 52.36
N ALA A 7 6.18 -61.94 52.05
CA ALA A 7 5.72 -61.72 50.67
C ALA A 7 6.23 -60.39 50.13
N ILE A 8 7.13 -60.44 49.13
CA ILE A 8 7.62 -59.27 48.39
C ILE A 8 6.63 -58.97 47.30
N TYR A 9 5.84 -57.89 47.43
CA TYR A 9 5.06 -57.32 46.35
C TYR A 9 5.94 -56.45 45.45
N SER A 10 6.36 -56.94 44.29
CA SER A 10 6.97 -56.17 43.24
C SER A 10 5.90 -55.34 42.51
N LEU A 11 5.85 -54.01 42.77
CA LEU A 11 5.04 -53.08 42.04
C LEU A 11 5.70 -52.85 40.68
N LEU A 12 5.11 -53.41 39.62
CA LEU A 12 5.50 -53.15 38.23
C LEU A 12 4.94 -51.77 37.84
N LEU A 13 5.74 -50.72 37.87
CA LEU A 13 5.40 -49.40 37.29
C LEU A 13 5.51 -49.52 35.77
N ILE A 14 4.36 -49.67 35.10
CA ILE A 14 4.26 -49.54 33.66
C ILE A 14 4.29 -48.03 33.38
N SER A 15 5.44 -47.50 33.01
CA SER A 15 5.59 -46.14 32.49
C SER A 15 4.98 -46.14 31.07
N LEU A 16 3.76 -45.64 30.91
CA LEU A 16 3.15 -45.28 29.62
C LEU A 16 3.93 -44.07 29.09
N THR A 17 5.01 -44.31 28.37
CA THR A 17 5.60 -43.28 27.50
C THR A 17 4.61 -43.09 26.32
N ALA A 18 3.76 -42.09 26.44
CA ALA A 18 3.04 -41.60 25.28
C ALA A 18 4.09 -41.17 24.26
N CYS A 19 4.18 -41.90 23.14
CA CYS A 19 4.94 -41.42 21.99
C CYS A 19 4.25 -40.15 21.50
N VAL A 20 4.73 -38.99 21.95
CA VAL A 20 4.40 -37.72 21.31
C VAL A 20 5.16 -37.74 20.00
N SER A 21 4.46 -38.03 18.90
CA SER A 21 5.06 -37.91 17.56
C SER A 21 5.47 -36.44 17.37
N GLU A 22 6.69 -36.22 16.95
CA GLU A 22 7.12 -34.88 16.57
C GLU A 22 6.23 -34.34 15.44
N PRO A 23 5.91 -33.04 15.46
CA PRO A 23 5.07 -32.44 14.43
C PRO A 23 5.76 -32.54 13.06
N ASN A 24 5.03 -33.04 12.06
CA ASN A 24 5.50 -33.18 10.67
C ASN A 24 5.15 -31.96 9.83
N ALA A 25 4.46 -30.95 10.41
CA ALA A 25 4.14 -29.69 9.79
C ALA A 25 4.24 -28.55 10.84
N ASP A 26 4.55 -27.35 10.37
CA ASP A 26 4.49 -26.17 11.22
C ASP A 26 3.05 -25.73 11.41
N THR A 27 2.32 -25.61 10.29
CA THR A 27 0.92 -25.19 10.26
C THR A 27 0.08 -26.18 9.43
N LEU A 28 -1.10 -26.47 9.91
CA LEU A 28 -2.10 -27.26 9.18
C LEU A 28 -3.40 -26.46 9.06
N LEU A 29 -3.78 -26.13 7.83
CA LEU A 29 -5.07 -25.55 7.50
C LEU A 29 -6.04 -26.68 7.22
N ILE A 30 -7.13 -26.81 7.98
CA ILE A 30 -8.08 -27.91 7.87
C ILE A 30 -9.47 -27.44 7.44
N ASN A 31 -10.25 -28.35 6.88
CA ASN A 31 -11.65 -28.12 6.50
C ASN A 31 -11.84 -26.94 5.53
N GLY A 32 -10.92 -26.72 4.59
CA GLY A 32 -11.00 -25.66 3.59
C GLY A 32 -11.47 -26.14 2.22
N GLN A 33 -11.93 -25.18 1.39
CA GLN A 33 -12.14 -25.35 -0.04
C GLN A 33 -11.03 -24.64 -0.79
N PHE A 34 -10.03 -25.36 -1.27
CA PHE A 34 -8.84 -24.79 -1.90
C PHE A 34 -9.09 -24.57 -3.39
N ALA A 35 -9.01 -23.31 -3.82
CA ALA A 35 -9.12 -22.93 -5.22
C ALA A 35 -7.87 -23.37 -5.99
N GLN A 36 -8.08 -24.11 -7.07
CA GLN A 36 -7.06 -24.48 -8.04
C GLN A 36 -7.31 -23.67 -9.31
N VAL A 37 -6.41 -22.75 -9.60
CA VAL A 37 -6.49 -21.87 -10.76
C VAL A 37 -5.66 -22.47 -11.88
N ASN A 38 -6.25 -22.64 -13.04
CA ASN A 38 -5.57 -23.03 -14.27
C ASN A 38 -5.98 -22.09 -15.41
N ASP A 39 -5.36 -22.23 -16.58
CA ASP A 39 -5.52 -21.31 -17.71
C ASP A 39 -6.97 -21.10 -18.18
N SER A 40 -7.87 -22.00 -17.84
CA SER A 40 -9.23 -22.00 -18.40
C SER A 40 -10.33 -21.87 -17.35
N ASN A 41 -10.08 -22.26 -16.11
CA ASN A 41 -11.11 -22.27 -15.07
C ASN A 41 -10.53 -22.30 -13.64
N ILE A 42 -11.42 -22.11 -12.68
CA ILE A 42 -11.13 -22.30 -11.27
C ILE A 42 -11.95 -23.50 -10.78
N THR A 43 -11.28 -24.47 -10.16
CA THR A 43 -11.91 -25.59 -9.49
C THR A 43 -11.64 -25.53 -7.99
N TYR A 44 -12.51 -26.15 -7.20
CA TYR A 44 -12.39 -26.14 -5.75
C TYR A 44 -12.25 -27.56 -5.24
N GLN A 45 -11.26 -27.80 -4.40
CA GLN A 45 -11.03 -29.11 -3.79
C GLN A 45 -11.12 -28.99 -2.27
N GLN A 46 -12.02 -29.77 -1.67
CA GLN A 46 -12.14 -29.86 -0.22
C GLN A 46 -11.00 -30.67 0.37
N GLY A 47 -10.44 -30.18 1.48
CA GLY A 47 -9.35 -30.86 2.14
C GLY A 47 -8.61 -30.01 3.16
N SER A 48 -7.35 -30.36 3.33
CA SER A 48 -6.44 -29.71 4.28
C SER A 48 -5.08 -29.51 3.63
N VAL A 49 -4.36 -28.48 4.07
CA VAL A 49 -3.01 -28.13 3.58
C VAL A 49 -2.02 -28.11 4.74
N ALA A 50 -0.91 -28.81 4.58
CA ALA A 50 0.22 -28.73 5.49
C ALA A 50 1.27 -27.74 4.97
N ILE A 51 1.79 -26.92 5.88
CA ILE A 51 2.84 -25.93 5.63
C ILE A 51 4.06 -26.31 6.49
N VAL A 52 5.23 -26.34 5.84
CA VAL A 52 6.53 -26.58 6.45
C VAL A 52 7.49 -25.51 5.94
N ASP A 53 8.20 -24.86 6.83
CA ASP A 53 9.15 -23.77 6.51
C ASP A 53 8.54 -22.69 5.60
N GLY A 54 7.29 -22.31 5.88
CA GLY A 54 6.56 -21.29 5.12
C GLY A 54 6.12 -21.72 3.71
N LYS A 55 6.22 -23.02 3.37
CA LYS A 55 5.85 -23.56 2.06
C LYS A 55 4.77 -24.60 2.19
N ILE A 56 3.86 -24.65 1.20
CA ILE A 56 2.89 -25.74 1.07
C ILE A 56 3.67 -27.02 0.81
N SER A 57 3.60 -27.98 1.76
CA SER A 57 4.30 -29.25 1.66
C SER A 57 3.41 -30.36 1.11
N ALA A 58 2.11 -30.36 1.45
CA ALA A 58 1.16 -31.36 0.99
C ALA A 58 -0.27 -30.86 1.04
N PHE A 59 -1.11 -31.42 0.15
CA PHE A 59 -2.56 -31.31 0.19
C PHE A 59 -3.16 -32.67 0.59
N TYR A 60 -4.11 -32.66 1.51
CA TYR A 60 -4.81 -33.82 2.01
C TYR A 60 -6.31 -33.75 1.61
N PRO A 61 -6.80 -34.55 0.69
CA PRO A 61 -8.23 -34.60 0.37
C PRO A 61 -9.09 -34.85 1.61
N GLN A 62 -10.33 -34.38 1.58
CA GLN A 62 -11.28 -34.59 2.68
C GLN A 62 -11.37 -36.09 3.06
N GLY A 63 -11.29 -36.36 4.36
CA GLY A 63 -11.33 -37.76 4.90
C GLY A 63 -9.97 -38.43 4.97
N SER A 64 -8.90 -37.83 4.51
CA SER A 64 -7.53 -38.35 4.68
C SER A 64 -7.05 -38.24 6.13
N GLY A 65 -6.12 -39.12 6.52
CA GLY A 65 -5.38 -38.99 7.76
C GLY A 65 -4.47 -37.73 7.71
N LEU A 66 -4.52 -36.92 8.75
CA LEU A 66 -3.76 -35.66 8.80
C LEU A 66 -2.50 -35.81 9.64
N PRO A 67 -1.39 -35.12 9.31
CA PRO A 67 -0.17 -35.11 10.09
C PRO A 67 -0.37 -34.37 11.43
N VAL A 68 0.56 -34.59 12.35
CA VAL A 68 0.68 -33.77 13.56
C VAL A 68 1.32 -32.44 13.14
N ALA A 69 0.75 -31.32 13.57
CA ALA A 69 1.25 -29.99 13.29
C ALA A 69 1.43 -29.21 14.59
N LYS A 70 2.35 -28.23 14.60
CA LYS A 70 2.56 -27.31 15.73
C LYS A 70 1.32 -26.43 15.92
N GLU A 71 0.76 -25.93 14.81
CA GLU A 71 -0.45 -25.10 14.80
C GLU A 71 -1.50 -25.69 13.86
N ARG A 72 -2.78 -25.55 14.22
CA ARG A 72 -3.92 -25.97 13.39
C ARG A 72 -4.94 -24.86 13.32
N HIS A 73 -5.38 -24.53 12.11
CA HIS A 73 -6.44 -23.57 11.85
C HIS A 73 -7.59 -24.27 11.12
N ASP A 74 -8.75 -24.28 11.74
CA ASP A 74 -9.97 -24.76 11.11
C ASP A 74 -10.57 -23.64 10.25
N LEU A 75 -10.71 -23.89 8.96
CA LEU A 75 -11.23 -22.92 8.01
C LEU A 75 -12.75 -22.95 7.89
N ASP A 76 -13.41 -23.88 8.58
CA ASP A 76 -14.88 -24.01 8.64
C ASP A 76 -15.55 -23.97 7.24
N GLY A 77 -14.97 -24.64 6.27
CA GLY A 77 -15.46 -24.68 4.89
C GLY A 77 -15.17 -23.43 4.06
N SER A 78 -14.41 -22.47 4.59
CA SER A 78 -14.04 -21.24 3.86
C SER A 78 -13.25 -21.57 2.60
N ILE A 79 -13.41 -20.71 1.58
CA ILE A 79 -12.64 -20.80 0.33
C ILE A 79 -11.26 -20.18 0.54
N VAL A 80 -10.25 -20.90 0.12
CA VAL A 80 -8.84 -20.46 0.15
C VAL A 80 -8.36 -20.24 -1.28
N TYR A 81 -7.96 -19.04 -1.58
CA TYR A 81 -7.33 -18.68 -2.85
C TYR A 81 -5.82 -18.61 -2.72
N PRO A 82 -5.05 -18.81 -3.81
CA PRO A 82 -3.67 -18.35 -3.88
C PRO A 82 -3.63 -16.85 -3.61
N GLY A 83 -2.55 -16.36 -2.99
CA GLY A 83 -2.39 -14.94 -2.74
C GLY A 83 -2.45 -14.12 -4.02
N PHE A 84 -3.14 -12.99 -3.98
CA PHE A 84 -3.29 -12.12 -5.14
C PHE A 84 -2.04 -11.29 -5.38
N VAL A 85 -1.72 -11.06 -6.66
CA VAL A 85 -0.66 -10.15 -7.09
C VAL A 85 -1.29 -9.07 -7.96
N ASP A 86 -1.13 -7.80 -7.55
CA ASP A 86 -1.52 -6.68 -8.40
C ASP A 86 -0.49 -6.49 -9.51
N ALA A 87 -0.92 -6.61 -10.75
CA ALA A 87 -0.03 -6.55 -11.92
C ALA A 87 0.31 -5.11 -12.38
N HIS A 88 -0.38 -4.09 -11.84
CA HIS A 88 -0.15 -2.69 -12.19
C HIS A 88 -0.58 -1.77 -11.05
N ALA A 89 0.36 -1.39 -10.21
CA ALA A 89 0.12 -0.54 -9.06
C ALA A 89 1.10 0.64 -9.01
N HIS A 90 0.80 1.61 -8.15
CA HIS A 90 1.69 2.71 -7.78
C HIS A 90 1.81 2.74 -6.25
N TYR A 91 2.70 1.92 -5.71
CA TYR A 91 2.75 1.57 -4.30
C TYR A 91 2.96 2.78 -3.38
N LEU A 92 3.98 3.60 -3.65
CA LEU A 92 4.20 4.83 -2.90
C LEU A 92 3.05 5.81 -3.10
N GLY A 93 2.53 5.97 -4.34
CA GLY A 93 1.41 6.83 -4.64
C GLY A 93 0.13 6.45 -3.88
N PHE A 94 -0.15 5.15 -3.76
CA PHE A 94 -1.24 4.64 -2.95
C PHE A 94 -1.05 4.97 -1.46
N GLY A 95 0.16 4.76 -0.93
CA GLY A 95 0.48 5.13 0.45
C GLY A 95 0.32 6.63 0.71
N MET A 96 0.77 7.47 -0.22
CA MET A 96 0.56 8.91 -0.16
C MET A 96 -0.92 9.28 -0.12
N ALA A 97 -1.75 8.59 -0.90
CA ALA A 97 -3.20 8.81 -0.87
C ALA A 97 -3.81 8.42 0.48
N LEU A 98 -3.34 7.33 1.10
CA LEU A 98 -3.79 6.89 2.43
C LEU A 98 -3.38 7.84 3.56
N THR A 99 -2.27 8.55 3.40
CA THR A 99 -1.71 9.49 4.40
C THR A 99 -1.98 10.95 4.07
N SER A 100 -2.86 11.24 3.12
CA SER A 100 -3.29 12.58 2.73
C SER A 100 -4.77 12.80 3.05
N ILE A 101 -5.23 14.03 2.86
CA ILE A 101 -6.65 14.40 3.04
C ILE A 101 -7.47 13.73 1.94
N ASN A 102 -8.31 12.78 2.32
CA ASN A 102 -9.22 12.12 1.40
C ASN A 102 -10.46 12.98 1.15
N LEU A 103 -10.61 13.47 -0.08
CA LEU A 103 -11.74 14.30 -0.52
C LEU A 103 -12.70 13.56 -1.45
N LEU A 104 -12.52 12.26 -1.66
CA LEU A 104 -13.43 11.45 -2.48
C LEU A 104 -14.86 11.50 -1.91
N GLU A 105 -15.84 11.50 -2.80
CA GLU A 105 -17.26 11.48 -2.44
C GLU A 105 -17.73 12.70 -1.62
N THR A 106 -16.99 13.82 -1.67
CA THR A 106 -17.48 15.08 -1.11
C THR A 106 -18.54 15.65 -2.02
N THR A 107 -19.63 16.14 -1.41
CA THR A 107 -20.82 16.63 -2.14
C THR A 107 -20.91 18.15 -2.19
N SER A 108 -19.94 18.85 -1.60
CA SER A 108 -19.82 20.32 -1.65
C SER A 108 -18.43 20.78 -1.26
N TRP A 109 -18.12 22.05 -1.57
CA TRP A 109 -16.87 22.68 -1.12
C TRP A 109 -16.77 22.74 0.41
N GLU A 110 -17.88 23.01 1.10
CA GLU A 110 -17.93 23.05 2.57
C GLU A 110 -17.58 21.67 3.17
N SER A 111 -18.00 20.58 2.52
CA SER A 111 -17.63 19.24 3.00
C SER A 111 -16.15 18.94 2.78
N CYS A 112 -15.53 19.48 1.72
CA CYS A 112 -14.07 19.45 1.55
C CYS A 112 -13.36 20.21 2.67
N LEU A 113 -13.77 21.45 2.91
CA LEU A 113 -13.19 22.31 3.95
C LEU A 113 -13.29 21.68 5.35
N GLN A 114 -14.41 21.01 5.65
CA GLN A 114 -14.55 20.29 6.92
C GLN A 114 -13.52 19.16 7.04
N ARG A 115 -13.33 18.33 6.00
CA ARG A 115 -12.33 17.27 6.02
C ARG A 115 -10.90 17.83 6.15
N VAL A 116 -10.62 18.94 5.48
CA VAL A 116 -9.33 19.63 5.60
C VAL A 116 -9.10 20.10 7.05
N ALA A 117 -10.09 20.75 7.66
CA ALA A 117 -9.99 21.24 9.03
C ALA A 117 -9.79 20.09 10.03
N ASP A 118 -10.54 19.00 9.89
CA ASP A 118 -10.41 17.82 10.74
C ASP A 118 -9.02 17.17 10.61
N TYR A 119 -8.49 17.09 9.38
CA TYR A 119 -7.17 16.56 9.12
C TYR A 119 -6.05 17.44 9.72
N ILE A 120 -6.12 18.76 9.54
CA ILE A 120 -5.19 19.73 10.14
C ILE A 120 -5.15 19.58 11.66
N LYS A 121 -6.31 19.45 12.28
CA LYS A 121 -6.43 19.26 13.74
C LYS A 121 -5.80 17.95 14.20
N ALA A 122 -5.89 16.89 13.41
CA ALA A 122 -5.32 15.57 13.73
C ALA A 122 -3.82 15.51 13.46
N HIS A 123 -3.29 16.36 12.57
CA HIS A 123 -1.88 16.35 12.10
C HIS A 123 -1.25 17.75 12.20
N PRO A 124 -1.17 18.36 13.39
CA PRO A 124 -0.74 19.75 13.54
C PRO A 124 0.73 20.00 13.17
N ASP A 125 1.56 18.96 13.16
CA ASP A 125 3.01 19.05 12.93
C ASP A 125 3.41 18.96 11.46
N GLN A 126 2.47 18.69 10.54
CA GLN A 126 2.77 18.69 9.10
C GLN A 126 3.06 20.10 8.59
N ASP A 127 4.07 20.22 7.74
CA ASP A 127 4.45 21.51 7.11
C ASP A 127 3.60 21.85 5.90
N ILE A 128 3.12 20.83 5.19
CA ILE A 128 2.29 20.97 3.98
C ILE A 128 1.15 19.97 4.05
N TYR A 129 -0.06 20.46 3.94
CA TYR A 129 -1.27 19.65 3.87
C TYR A 129 -1.60 19.34 2.42
N ARG A 130 -1.60 18.05 2.07
CA ARG A 130 -1.94 17.57 0.73
C ARG A 130 -3.23 16.78 0.79
N GLY A 131 -4.09 16.98 -0.21
CA GLY A 131 -5.32 16.21 -0.36
C GLY A 131 -5.63 15.91 -1.81
N ARG A 132 -6.52 14.95 -2.02
CA ARG A 132 -7.00 14.59 -3.36
C ARG A 132 -8.42 14.05 -3.32
N GLY A 133 -9.14 14.25 -4.43
CA GLY A 133 -10.38 13.55 -4.66
C GLY A 133 -11.62 14.44 -4.71
N TRP A 134 -11.49 15.78 -4.63
CA TRP A 134 -12.61 16.66 -4.88
C TRP A 134 -12.94 16.70 -6.38
N ASP A 135 -14.23 16.89 -6.69
CA ASP A 135 -14.72 17.19 -8.03
C ASP A 135 -15.95 18.10 -7.92
N GLN A 136 -15.85 19.32 -8.42
CA GLN A 136 -16.95 20.27 -8.40
C GLN A 136 -18.13 19.82 -9.32
N ASN A 137 -17.88 18.93 -10.27
CA ASN A 137 -18.94 18.40 -11.13
C ASN A 137 -19.92 17.48 -10.37
N ASP A 138 -19.49 16.93 -9.23
CA ASP A 138 -20.33 16.12 -8.34
C ASP A 138 -21.12 16.97 -7.34
N TRP A 139 -20.91 18.30 -7.34
CA TRP A 139 -21.56 19.20 -6.39
C TRP A 139 -22.80 19.90 -7.00
N VAL A 140 -23.67 20.41 -6.15
CA VAL A 140 -24.81 21.23 -6.60
C VAL A 140 -24.33 22.52 -7.29
N ASN A 141 -23.26 23.14 -6.74
CA ASN A 141 -22.57 24.25 -7.39
C ASN A 141 -21.36 23.72 -8.14
N THR A 142 -21.42 23.67 -9.46
CA THR A 142 -20.34 23.16 -10.33
C THR A 142 -19.26 24.20 -10.66
N ALA A 143 -19.34 25.42 -10.09
CA ALA A 143 -18.28 26.40 -10.26
C ALA A 143 -17.01 25.98 -9.50
N PHE A 144 -15.85 26.32 -10.05
CA PHE A 144 -14.61 26.17 -9.29
C PHE A 144 -14.66 26.96 -7.99
N PRO A 145 -14.22 26.39 -6.88
CA PRO A 145 -14.09 27.13 -5.62
C PRO A 145 -12.97 28.16 -5.68
N ASP A 146 -12.94 29.08 -4.73
CA ASP A 146 -11.78 29.92 -4.42
C ASP A 146 -11.09 29.48 -3.14
N ASN A 147 -9.91 30.05 -2.89
CA ASN A 147 -9.10 29.67 -1.75
C ASN A 147 -9.32 30.52 -0.49
N GLU A 148 -10.31 31.41 -0.46
CA GLU A 148 -10.53 32.30 0.68
C GLU A 148 -10.76 31.50 1.97
N ALA A 149 -11.63 30.50 1.91
CA ALA A 149 -11.90 29.62 3.04
C ALA A 149 -10.70 28.75 3.43
N LEU A 150 -9.89 28.29 2.47
CA LEU A 150 -8.65 27.55 2.76
C LEU A 150 -7.61 28.42 3.49
N ASN A 151 -7.52 29.69 3.12
CA ASN A 151 -6.62 30.63 3.78
C ASN A 151 -6.94 30.81 5.26
N ALA A 152 -8.21 30.68 5.65
CA ALA A 152 -8.66 30.77 7.04
C ALA A 152 -8.34 29.51 7.86
N LEU A 153 -8.06 28.36 7.24
CA LEU A 153 -7.83 27.10 7.95
C LEU A 153 -6.39 26.94 8.45
N SER A 154 -5.40 27.50 7.75
CA SER A 154 -3.99 27.36 8.14
C SER A 154 -3.08 28.37 7.44
N ASP A 155 -2.05 28.81 8.18
CA ASP A 155 -0.91 29.59 7.64
C ASP A 155 0.11 28.69 6.92
N LYS A 156 -0.03 27.35 7.02
CA LYS A 156 0.79 26.39 6.31
C LYS A 156 0.20 26.10 4.92
N ALA A 157 1.03 25.63 4.01
CA ALA A 157 0.61 25.32 2.65
C ALA A 157 -0.45 24.23 2.62
N ILE A 158 -1.55 24.45 1.90
CA ILE A 158 -2.61 23.48 1.62
C ILE A 158 -2.73 23.35 0.11
N VAL A 159 -2.67 22.11 -0.42
CA VAL A 159 -2.86 21.80 -1.84
C VAL A 159 -3.78 20.61 -1.98
N LEU A 160 -4.87 20.80 -2.70
CA LEU A 160 -5.91 19.79 -2.90
C LEU A 160 -6.07 19.52 -4.39
N ASN A 161 -5.70 18.30 -4.81
CA ASN A 161 -5.82 17.88 -6.21
C ASN A 161 -7.25 17.39 -6.51
N ARG A 162 -7.76 17.74 -7.66
CA ARG A 162 -9.02 17.17 -8.19
C ARG A 162 -8.83 15.67 -8.48
N ILE A 163 -9.92 14.93 -8.48
CA ILE A 163 -9.90 13.46 -8.61
C ILE A 163 -9.20 13.00 -9.89
N ASP A 164 -9.43 13.69 -11.00
CA ASP A 164 -8.88 13.39 -12.32
C ASP A 164 -7.40 13.80 -12.48
N GLY A 165 -6.87 14.63 -11.56
CA GLY A 165 -5.50 15.12 -11.62
C GLY A 165 -5.27 16.32 -12.56
N HIS A 166 -6.32 16.84 -13.21
CA HIS A 166 -6.24 17.96 -14.15
C HIS A 166 -6.48 19.34 -13.52
N ALA A 167 -6.70 19.41 -12.21
CA ALA A 167 -6.76 20.66 -11.48
C ALA A 167 -6.30 20.48 -10.03
N LEU A 168 -5.82 21.56 -9.45
CA LEU A 168 -5.62 21.67 -8.02
C LEU A 168 -6.15 23.01 -7.51
N ILE A 169 -6.44 23.08 -6.20
CA ILE A 169 -6.63 24.35 -5.51
C ILE A 169 -5.60 24.47 -4.38
N ALA A 170 -4.99 25.64 -4.26
CA ALA A 170 -3.95 25.94 -3.31
C ALA A 170 -4.30 27.18 -2.49
N ASN A 171 -4.02 27.15 -1.17
CA ASN A 171 -4.16 28.34 -0.33
C ASN A 171 -3.03 29.35 -0.61
N GLN A 172 -3.13 30.55 -0.05
CA GLN A 172 -2.15 31.63 -0.27
C GLN A 172 -0.75 31.22 0.18
N ALA A 173 -0.61 30.45 1.26
CA ALA A 173 0.69 29.96 1.73
C ALA A 173 1.35 29.04 0.69
N ALA A 174 0.59 28.14 0.08
CA ALA A 174 1.09 27.29 -1.00
C ALA A 174 1.45 28.11 -2.25
N LEU A 175 0.65 29.11 -2.61
CA LEU A 175 0.91 29.97 -3.77
C LEU A 175 2.21 30.79 -3.67
N THR A 176 2.81 30.93 -2.49
CA THR A 176 4.17 31.51 -2.36
C THR A 176 5.24 30.68 -3.08
N HIS A 177 4.96 29.41 -3.38
CA HIS A 177 5.83 28.53 -4.14
C HIS A 177 5.54 28.51 -5.65
N LEU A 178 4.60 29.36 -6.11
CA LEU A 178 4.26 29.45 -7.53
C LEU A 178 5.41 30.15 -8.29
N LYS A 179 5.90 29.52 -9.34
CA LYS A 179 6.96 30.06 -10.21
C LYS A 179 6.34 30.61 -11.49
N LEU A 180 6.00 31.88 -11.47
CA LEU A 180 5.59 32.61 -12.67
C LEU A 180 6.79 33.36 -13.22
N ALA A 181 7.04 33.30 -14.52
CA ALA A 181 7.95 34.20 -15.18
C ALA A 181 7.34 35.64 -15.19
N ASP A 182 8.18 36.67 -15.04
CA ASP A 182 7.70 38.04 -15.01
C ASP A 182 6.87 38.35 -16.25
N GLY A 183 5.58 38.63 -16.06
CA GLY A 183 4.63 39.02 -17.10
C GLY A 183 3.88 37.89 -17.82
N GLU A 184 4.12 36.61 -17.50
CA GLU A 184 3.36 35.50 -18.06
C GLU A 184 2.07 35.28 -17.27
N LEU A 185 0.95 35.61 -17.90
CA LEU A 185 -0.41 35.25 -17.44
C LEU A 185 -1.00 34.09 -18.25
N THR A 186 -0.34 33.67 -19.34
CA THR A 186 -0.81 32.61 -20.22
C THR A 186 0.21 31.49 -20.28
N ILE A 187 -0.25 30.27 -19.99
CA ILE A 187 0.54 29.04 -19.99
C ILE A 187 0.01 28.17 -21.11
N GLU A 188 0.88 27.74 -22.01
CA GLU A 188 0.48 26.83 -23.08
C GLU A 188 0.01 25.49 -22.46
N GLY A 189 -1.25 25.10 -22.76
CA GLY A 189 -1.86 23.89 -22.22
C GLY A 189 -2.19 23.96 -20.73
N GLY A 190 -2.37 25.13 -20.14
CA GLY A 190 -2.77 25.29 -18.75
C GLY A 190 -3.48 26.61 -18.47
N GLU A 191 -4.16 26.70 -17.33
CA GLU A 191 -4.89 27.90 -16.92
C GLU A 191 -4.71 28.17 -15.41
N ILE A 192 -4.52 29.47 -15.08
CA ILE A 192 -4.54 29.97 -13.70
C ILE A 192 -5.84 30.76 -13.54
N LEU A 193 -6.75 30.30 -12.68
CA LEU A 193 -8.03 30.97 -12.52
C LEU A 193 -7.93 32.24 -11.67
N HIS A 194 -8.56 33.29 -12.19
CA HIS A 194 -8.64 34.60 -11.52
C HIS A 194 -10.12 34.99 -11.32
N HIS A 195 -10.39 35.68 -10.21
CA HIS A 195 -11.62 36.34 -9.95
C HIS A 195 -11.36 37.81 -9.56
N ASN A 196 -11.94 38.76 -10.27
CA ASN A 196 -11.70 40.19 -10.05
C ASN A 196 -10.20 40.60 -10.01
N GLY A 197 -9.38 39.93 -10.84
CA GLY A 197 -7.93 40.21 -10.91
C GLY A 197 -7.10 39.56 -9.79
N GLN A 198 -7.72 38.79 -8.91
CA GLN A 198 -7.02 38.03 -7.85
C GLN A 198 -6.99 36.54 -8.20
N LEU A 199 -5.93 35.85 -7.77
CA LEU A 199 -5.80 34.40 -7.91
C LEU A 199 -6.85 33.70 -7.06
N THR A 200 -7.63 32.80 -7.65
CA THR A 200 -8.57 31.94 -6.93
C THR A 200 -7.91 30.80 -6.18
N GLY A 201 -6.62 30.55 -6.50
CA GLY A 201 -5.88 29.38 -6.03
C GLY A 201 -6.01 28.15 -6.92
N VAL A 202 -6.90 28.18 -7.92
CA VAL A 202 -7.10 27.05 -8.85
C VAL A 202 -6.09 27.15 -10.00
N LEU A 203 -5.37 26.04 -10.19
CA LEU A 203 -4.44 25.80 -11.31
C LEU A 203 -4.92 24.58 -12.10
N ILE A 204 -4.90 24.68 -13.43
CA ILE A 204 -5.41 23.66 -14.35
C ILE A 204 -4.27 23.22 -15.27
N ASP A 205 -4.17 21.92 -15.51
CA ASP A 205 -3.23 21.25 -16.41
C ASP A 205 -1.79 21.74 -16.22
N ASN A 206 -1.09 22.21 -17.27
CA ASN A 206 0.31 22.62 -17.20
C ASN A 206 0.57 23.77 -16.19
N ALA A 207 -0.47 24.49 -15.78
CA ALA A 207 -0.33 25.50 -14.73
C ALA A 207 -0.01 24.89 -13.35
N MET A 208 -0.38 23.64 -13.11
CA MET A 208 -0.09 22.91 -11.87
C MET A 208 1.42 22.73 -11.66
N ASP A 209 2.19 22.56 -12.74
CA ASP A 209 3.65 22.36 -12.69
C ASP A 209 4.41 23.59 -12.21
N LEU A 210 3.78 24.74 -12.26
CA LEU A 210 4.35 25.99 -11.75
C LEU A 210 4.37 26.04 -10.21
N LEU A 211 3.57 25.22 -9.56
CA LEU A 211 3.52 25.11 -8.10
C LEU A 211 4.62 24.18 -7.59
N GLN A 212 5.79 24.74 -7.33
CA GLN A 212 6.98 23.99 -6.92
C GLN A 212 7.07 23.86 -5.40
N LEU A 213 6.24 23.01 -4.82
CA LEU A 213 6.31 22.67 -3.41
C LEU A 213 7.57 21.86 -3.06
N PRO A 214 8.08 21.98 -1.82
CA PRO A 214 9.10 21.06 -1.31
C PRO A 214 8.73 19.61 -1.54
N ALA A 215 9.69 18.80 -1.93
CA ALA A 215 9.50 17.36 -2.06
C ALA A 215 9.09 16.76 -0.69
N MET A 216 8.36 15.65 -0.73
CA MET A 216 8.06 14.90 0.48
C MET A 216 9.33 14.53 1.24
N SER A 217 9.29 14.67 2.56
CA SER A 217 10.39 14.24 3.41
C SER A 217 10.57 12.72 3.35
N ARG A 218 11.76 12.24 3.72
CA ARG A 218 11.98 10.78 3.83
C ARG A 218 11.04 10.14 4.85
N SER A 219 10.72 10.84 5.95
CA SER A 219 9.80 10.37 6.98
C SER A 219 8.40 10.18 6.42
N ASP A 220 7.88 11.19 5.71
CA ASP A 220 6.52 11.10 5.12
C ASP A 220 6.40 9.96 4.10
N LYS A 221 7.47 9.71 3.32
CA LYS A 221 7.52 8.57 2.40
C LYS A 221 7.52 7.23 3.14
N ILE A 222 8.21 7.13 4.26
CA ILE A 222 8.21 5.92 5.11
C ILE A 222 6.80 5.67 5.65
N ASP A 223 6.16 6.69 6.22
CA ASP A 223 4.80 6.57 6.76
C ASP A 223 3.79 6.16 5.67
N ALA A 224 3.90 6.74 4.48
CA ALA A 224 3.10 6.36 3.33
C ALA A 224 3.33 4.89 2.92
N LEU A 225 4.58 4.44 2.85
CA LEU A 225 4.92 3.06 2.49
C LEU A 225 4.43 2.05 3.53
N LEU A 226 4.54 2.36 4.83
CA LEU A 226 4.01 1.52 5.91
C LEU A 226 2.48 1.41 5.85
N ALA A 227 1.79 2.52 5.55
CA ALA A 227 0.34 2.52 5.36
C ALA A 227 -0.07 1.65 4.15
N ALA A 228 0.65 1.76 3.04
CA ALA A 228 0.42 0.96 1.83
C ALA A 228 0.65 -0.53 2.09
N ASP A 229 1.76 -0.91 2.73
CA ASP A 229 2.09 -2.31 3.07
C ASP A 229 0.96 -2.96 3.86
N LYS A 230 0.54 -2.28 4.93
CA LYS A 230 -0.57 -2.73 5.78
C LYS A 230 -1.88 -2.88 5.01
N ALA A 231 -2.24 -1.89 4.20
CA ALA A 231 -3.51 -1.90 3.45
C ALA A 231 -3.52 -2.98 2.36
N CYS A 232 -2.43 -3.13 1.61
CA CYS A 232 -2.30 -4.16 0.58
C CYS A 232 -2.39 -5.57 1.16
N ILE A 233 -1.68 -5.84 2.26
CA ILE A 233 -1.72 -7.13 2.95
C ILE A 233 -3.14 -7.41 3.49
N ALA A 234 -3.79 -6.42 4.10
CA ALA A 234 -5.16 -6.55 4.60
C ALA A 234 -6.18 -6.84 3.50
N SER A 235 -5.89 -6.44 2.25
CA SER A 235 -6.70 -6.74 1.07
C SER A 235 -6.39 -8.10 0.42
N GLY A 236 -5.49 -8.90 1.02
CA GLY A 236 -5.10 -10.22 0.51
C GLY A 236 -4.03 -10.20 -0.58
N LEU A 237 -3.38 -9.08 -0.82
CA LEU A 237 -2.24 -9.00 -1.73
C LEU A 237 -1.01 -9.66 -1.10
N THR A 238 -0.31 -10.47 -1.88
CA THR A 238 0.94 -11.13 -1.51
C THR A 238 2.13 -10.66 -2.36
N GLY A 239 1.90 -9.72 -3.25
CA GLY A 239 2.89 -9.05 -4.07
C GLY A 239 2.23 -8.04 -5.00
N LEU A 240 3.03 -7.16 -5.58
CA LEU A 240 2.58 -6.23 -6.60
C LEU A 240 3.69 -5.84 -7.58
N HIS A 241 3.26 -5.40 -8.76
CA HIS A 241 4.14 -4.79 -9.76
C HIS A 241 3.94 -3.29 -9.73
N ASP A 242 4.94 -2.55 -9.27
CA ASP A 242 4.90 -1.09 -9.33
C ASP A 242 5.27 -0.61 -10.73
N ALA A 243 4.37 0.15 -11.34
CA ALA A 243 4.45 0.61 -12.72
C ALA A 243 5.18 1.95 -12.87
N GLY A 244 6.21 2.16 -12.08
CA GLY A 244 7.13 3.29 -12.25
C GLY A 244 7.49 4.00 -10.95
N LEU A 245 8.70 3.76 -10.47
CA LEU A 245 9.28 4.43 -9.31
C LEU A 245 10.60 5.11 -9.67
N PRO A 246 10.87 6.29 -9.13
CA PRO A 246 12.20 6.88 -9.15
C PRO A 246 13.22 5.98 -8.46
N THR A 247 14.46 5.98 -8.94
CA THR A 247 15.55 5.18 -8.37
C THR A 247 15.70 5.33 -6.86
N GLN A 248 15.62 6.55 -6.35
CA GLN A 248 15.73 6.84 -4.92
C GLN A 248 14.62 6.17 -4.08
N ASP A 249 13.41 6.07 -4.62
CA ASP A 249 12.28 5.46 -3.92
C ASP A 249 12.37 3.93 -3.97
N ILE A 250 12.86 3.35 -5.07
CA ILE A 250 13.20 1.93 -5.15
C ILE A 250 14.23 1.56 -4.07
N LEU A 251 15.30 2.34 -3.95
CA LEU A 251 16.36 2.10 -2.95
C LEU A 251 15.86 2.29 -1.52
N LEU A 252 14.95 3.24 -1.27
CA LEU A 252 14.29 3.42 0.02
C LEU A 252 13.47 2.18 0.38
N ILE A 253 12.64 1.69 -0.53
CA ILE A 253 11.80 0.50 -0.30
C ILE A 253 12.68 -0.73 -0.04
N ASP A 254 13.74 -0.95 -0.83
CA ASP A 254 14.69 -2.06 -0.61
C ASP A 254 15.33 -2.00 0.79
N SER A 255 15.70 -0.80 1.25
CA SER A 255 16.22 -0.61 2.61
C SER A 255 15.20 -1.02 3.68
N LEU A 256 13.96 -0.53 3.55
CA LEU A 256 12.89 -0.81 4.50
C LEU A 256 12.49 -2.30 4.51
N GLN A 257 12.53 -2.97 3.35
CA GLN A 257 12.31 -4.42 3.25
C GLN A 257 13.42 -5.21 3.95
N ARG A 258 14.70 -4.79 3.80
CA ARG A 258 15.84 -5.42 4.49
C ARG A 258 15.81 -5.20 6.00
N GLU A 259 15.27 -4.07 6.44
CA GLU A 259 15.05 -3.75 7.86
C GLU A 259 13.84 -4.50 8.45
N GLY A 260 13.05 -5.20 7.62
CA GLY A 260 11.85 -5.93 8.04
C GLY A 260 10.65 -5.03 8.33
N LEU A 261 10.66 -3.79 7.85
CA LEU A 261 9.57 -2.82 8.03
C LEU A 261 8.50 -2.94 6.94
N LEU A 262 8.89 -3.35 5.73
CA LEU A 262 7.97 -3.65 4.62
C LEU A 262 8.02 -5.13 4.29
N HIS A 263 6.86 -5.75 4.09
CA HIS A 263 6.70 -7.19 3.98
C HIS A 263 6.30 -7.65 2.58
N LEU A 264 5.65 -6.76 1.81
CA LEU A 264 5.10 -7.11 0.52
C LEU A 264 6.22 -7.26 -0.53
N PRO A 265 6.30 -8.39 -1.26
CA PRO A 265 7.19 -8.55 -2.40
C PRO A 265 6.81 -7.61 -3.55
N LEU A 266 7.79 -6.92 -4.13
CA LEU A 266 7.59 -5.98 -5.23
C LEU A 266 8.42 -6.33 -6.46
N GLN A 267 7.79 -6.24 -7.63
CA GLN A 267 8.48 -6.08 -8.90
C GLN A 267 8.35 -4.62 -9.32
N CYS A 268 9.44 -3.86 -9.25
CA CYS A 268 9.47 -2.45 -9.59
C CYS A 268 9.92 -2.22 -11.02
N MET A 269 9.20 -1.38 -11.75
CA MET A 269 9.69 -0.75 -12.98
C MET A 269 10.34 0.58 -12.59
N VAL A 270 11.45 0.89 -13.22
CA VAL A 270 12.16 2.17 -13.03
C VAL A 270 11.46 3.24 -13.86
N SER A 271 11.06 4.36 -13.25
CA SER A 271 10.60 5.54 -14.00
C SER A 271 11.71 6.07 -14.88
N GLU A 272 11.37 6.42 -16.11
CA GLU A 272 12.33 6.93 -17.07
C GLU A 272 12.92 8.27 -16.61
N SER A 273 14.24 8.35 -16.66
CA SER A 273 15.02 9.59 -16.63
C SER A 273 16.45 9.25 -17.10
N PRO A 274 17.20 10.18 -17.69
CA PRO A 274 18.58 9.91 -18.10
C PRO A 274 19.44 9.36 -16.96
N ALA A 275 19.37 9.97 -15.78
CA ALA A 275 20.13 9.55 -14.60
C ALA A 275 19.73 8.14 -14.11
N ALA A 276 18.44 7.81 -14.15
CA ALA A 276 17.98 6.47 -13.77
C ALA A 276 18.43 5.41 -14.78
N MET A 277 18.38 5.74 -16.09
CA MET A 277 18.86 4.84 -17.13
C MET A 277 20.35 4.55 -16.97
N ASP A 278 21.18 5.59 -16.81
CA ASP A 278 22.63 5.44 -16.61
C ASP A 278 22.91 4.55 -15.38
N TYR A 279 22.26 4.85 -14.25
CA TYR A 279 22.44 4.09 -13.00
C TYR A 279 22.07 2.61 -13.15
N TRP A 280 20.91 2.31 -13.73
CA TRP A 280 20.42 0.93 -13.79
C TRP A 280 21.03 0.12 -14.93
N LEU A 281 21.45 0.76 -16.02
CA LEU A 281 22.20 0.08 -17.10
C LEU A 281 23.61 -0.31 -16.65
N GLU A 282 24.27 0.53 -15.85
CA GLU A 282 25.57 0.21 -15.24
C GLU A 282 25.44 -0.85 -14.14
N ARG A 283 24.51 -0.65 -13.21
CA ARG A 283 24.29 -1.54 -12.07
C ARG A 283 23.78 -2.92 -12.50
N GLY A 284 22.95 -2.98 -13.53
CA GLY A 284 22.20 -4.18 -13.93
C GLY A 284 20.96 -4.42 -13.07
N LYS A 285 20.37 -5.60 -13.24
CA LYS A 285 19.13 -6.02 -12.55
C LYS A 285 19.38 -6.22 -11.06
N LEU A 286 18.38 -5.87 -10.26
CA LEU A 286 18.37 -6.13 -8.80
C LEU A 286 17.40 -7.29 -8.49
N PHE A 287 17.90 -8.27 -7.75
CA PHE A 287 17.09 -9.35 -7.18
C PHE A 287 17.42 -9.48 -5.70
N THR A 288 16.43 -9.31 -4.85
CA THR A 288 16.53 -9.57 -3.42
C THR A 288 15.44 -10.57 -3.01
N GLU A 289 15.31 -10.85 -1.73
CA GLU A 289 14.23 -11.73 -1.23
C GLU A 289 12.83 -11.20 -1.58
N ARG A 290 12.66 -9.87 -1.56
CA ARG A 290 11.35 -9.22 -1.70
C ARG A 290 11.28 -8.19 -2.82
N MET A 291 12.36 -7.95 -3.55
CA MET A 291 12.38 -6.98 -4.64
C MET A 291 13.00 -7.52 -5.91
N THR A 292 12.34 -7.24 -7.02
CA THR A 292 12.86 -7.45 -8.37
C THR A 292 12.80 -6.14 -9.13
N VAL A 293 13.95 -5.67 -9.68
CA VAL A 293 14.03 -4.52 -10.59
C VAL A 293 14.73 -4.97 -11.87
N ARG A 294 14.00 -4.97 -12.97
CA ARG A 294 14.51 -5.44 -14.28
C ARG A 294 13.90 -4.76 -15.49
N ASN A 295 12.97 -3.84 -15.28
CA ASN A 295 12.19 -3.20 -16.33
C ASN A 295 12.19 -1.68 -16.11
N PHE A 296 12.04 -0.94 -17.21
CA PHE A 296 11.76 0.49 -17.19
C PHE A 296 10.30 0.72 -17.57
N LYS A 297 9.73 1.80 -17.05
CA LYS A 297 8.44 2.34 -17.47
C LYS A 297 8.67 3.53 -18.39
N PHE A 298 8.10 3.46 -19.59
CA PHE A 298 8.07 4.54 -20.57
C PHE A 298 6.63 4.89 -20.90
N TYR A 299 6.42 6.13 -21.28
CA TYR A 299 5.14 6.63 -21.78
C TYR A 299 5.29 6.94 -23.27
N SER A 300 4.33 6.50 -24.09
CA SER A 300 4.31 6.76 -25.53
C SER A 300 3.55 8.03 -25.88
N ASP A 301 2.68 8.46 -24.99
CA ASP A 301 1.77 9.59 -25.13
C ASP A 301 1.47 10.18 -23.74
N GLY A 302 0.76 11.28 -23.71
CA GLY A 302 0.19 11.84 -22.48
C GLY A 302 -1.03 11.03 -22.01
N ALA A 303 -1.38 11.17 -20.75
CA ALA A 303 -2.60 10.57 -20.18
C ALA A 303 -3.82 11.48 -20.48
#